data_0f6db56bd056227f79ee794ca0272f69
#
_entry.id   0f6db56bd056227f79ee794ca0272f69
#
_cell.length_a   1.000
_cell.length_b   1.000
_cell.length_c   1.000
_cell.angle_alpha   90.00
_cell.angle_beta   90.00
_cell.angle_gamma   90.00
#
_symmetry.space_group_name_H-M   'P 1'
#
loop_
_entity.id
_entity.type
_entity.pdbx_description
1 polymer ?
#
loop_
_entity_poly.entity_id
_entity_poly.type
_entity_poly.pdbx_seq_one_letter_code
_entity_poly.pdbx_strand_id
1 'polypeptide(L)'
;MFVLGDPHDETKDCFALRPMTCPFQYQVYLNRQRSYRDLPLRMGELGLVHRHEKSGQLHGLMRVRCFTQDDAHIFMMPEQIREEIKGVAKLIDEVYQLFGFKYHVELSTRPEDSMGSDEDWEMATDALRGALDDLGLNYVVNEGDGAFY
;
A
#
# COMPACT_ATOMS: atom_id res chain seq x y z
N MET A 1 -13.27 -10.28 -6.92
CA MET A 1 -14.12 -9.41 -6.05
C MET A 1 -15.44 -10.12 -5.78
N PHE A 2 -16.14 -9.71 -4.74
CA PHE A 2 -17.57 -10.05 -4.58
C PHE A 2 -18.39 -9.03 -5.35
N VAL A 3 -19.21 -9.52 -6.28
CA VAL A 3 -20.04 -8.69 -7.15
C VAL A 3 -21.51 -8.99 -6.89
N LEU A 4 -22.32 -7.94 -6.81
CA LEU A 4 -23.76 -7.98 -6.61
C LEU A 4 -24.43 -7.46 -7.88
N GLY A 5 -25.14 -8.32 -8.58
CA GLY A 5 -25.70 -8.06 -9.91
C GLY A 5 -24.88 -8.74 -11.01
N ASP A 6 -25.26 -8.49 -12.24
CA ASP A 6 -24.56 -8.99 -13.43
C ASP A 6 -23.71 -7.86 -14.03
N PRO A 7 -22.37 -7.96 -14.02
CA PRO A 7 -21.50 -6.91 -14.57
C PRO A 7 -21.61 -6.76 -16.09
N HIS A 8 -22.29 -7.66 -16.77
CA HIS A 8 -22.51 -7.62 -18.22
C HIS A 8 -23.91 -7.11 -18.61
N ASP A 9 -24.80 -6.90 -17.62
CA ASP A 9 -26.13 -6.32 -17.85
C ASP A 9 -26.09 -4.79 -17.64
N GLU A 10 -25.82 -4.04 -18.70
CA GLU A 10 -25.74 -2.59 -18.69
C GLU A 10 -27.10 -1.89 -18.34
N THR A 11 -28.19 -2.64 -18.28
CA THR A 11 -29.53 -2.09 -17.96
C THR A 11 -29.80 -2.02 -16.46
N LYS A 12 -28.94 -2.61 -15.62
CA LYS A 12 -29.10 -2.66 -14.17
C LYS A 12 -27.86 -2.21 -13.43
N ASP A 13 -28.06 -1.71 -12.24
CA ASP A 13 -26.97 -1.38 -11.35
C ASP A 13 -26.21 -2.65 -10.92
N CYS A 14 -24.89 -2.57 -11.00
CA CYS A 14 -23.98 -3.58 -10.53
C CYS A 14 -23.09 -3.01 -9.43
N PHE A 15 -22.97 -3.71 -8.31
CA PHE A 15 -22.15 -3.30 -7.18
C PHE A 15 -21.04 -4.29 -6.92
N ALA A 16 -19.93 -3.81 -6.37
CA ALA A 16 -18.86 -4.66 -5.90
C ALA A 16 -18.48 -4.29 -4.47
N LEU A 17 -18.20 -5.29 -3.64
CA LEU A 17 -17.61 -5.05 -2.34
C LEU A 17 -16.14 -4.70 -2.54
N ARG A 18 -15.68 -3.58 -1.94
CA ARG A 18 -14.33 -3.09 -2.14
C ARG A 18 -13.27 -4.08 -1.65
N PRO A 19 -12.28 -4.44 -2.47
CA PRO A 19 -11.20 -5.34 -2.08
C PRO A 19 -9.99 -4.62 -1.48
N MET A 20 -9.92 -3.29 -1.64
CA MET A 20 -8.85 -2.41 -1.16
C MET A 20 -9.38 -0.99 -0.94
N THR A 21 -8.67 -0.21 -0.15
CA THR A 21 -9.02 1.17 0.20
C THR A 21 -8.45 2.20 -0.77
N CYS A 22 -7.35 1.90 -1.44
CA CYS A 22 -6.56 2.81 -2.26
C CYS A 22 -7.38 3.63 -3.28
N PRO A 23 -8.23 3.02 -4.16
CA PRO A 23 -8.97 3.80 -5.16
C PRO A 23 -9.89 4.85 -4.55
N PHE A 24 -10.46 4.55 -3.37
CA PHE A 24 -11.37 5.48 -2.68
C PHE A 24 -10.61 6.64 -2.05
N GLN A 25 -9.43 6.39 -1.49
CA GLN A 25 -8.59 7.45 -0.96
C GLN A 25 -8.06 8.37 -2.07
N TYR A 26 -7.80 7.85 -3.27
CA TYR A 26 -7.48 8.68 -4.43
C TYR A 26 -8.65 9.60 -4.81
N GLN A 27 -9.89 9.12 -4.77
CA GLN A 27 -11.07 9.95 -5.01
C GLN A 27 -11.23 11.03 -3.93
N VAL A 28 -10.97 10.69 -2.67
CA VAL A 28 -10.98 11.69 -1.58
C VAL A 28 -9.87 12.73 -1.80
N TYR A 29 -8.70 12.32 -2.24
CA TYR A 29 -7.62 13.25 -2.59
C TYR A 29 -8.03 14.19 -3.73
N LEU A 30 -8.67 13.67 -4.77
CA LEU A 30 -9.12 14.42 -5.94
C LEU A 30 -10.35 15.29 -5.70
N ASN A 31 -11.03 15.15 -4.58
CA ASN A 31 -12.27 15.88 -4.27
C ASN A 31 -12.09 17.41 -4.19
N ARG A 32 -10.87 17.90 -4.03
CA ARG A 32 -10.53 19.32 -4.09
C ARG A 32 -9.18 19.56 -4.74
N GLN A 33 -8.98 20.74 -5.30
CA GLN A 33 -7.64 21.15 -5.75
C GLN A 33 -6.70 21.26 -4.55
N ARG A 34 -5.47 20.80 -4.75
CA ARG A 34 -4.39 20.85 -3.77
C ARG A 34 -3.16 21.52 -4.36
N SER A 35 -2.39 22.14 -3.50
CA SER A 35 -1.11 22.73 -3.82
C SER A 35 0.02 21.80 -3.33
N TYR A 36 1.23 21.93 -3.90
CA TYR A 36 2.42 21.30 -3.36
C TYR A 36 2.68 21.65 -1.87
N ARG A 37 2.12 22.76 -1.39
CA ARG A 37 2.20 23.19 0.02
C ARG A 37 1.31 22.35 0.95
N ASP A 38 0.35 21.62 0.40
CA ASP A 38 -0.51 20.71 1.16
C ASP A 38 0.19 19.34 1.38
N LEU A 39 1.35 19.12 0.77
CA LEU A 39 2.10 17.87 0.81
C LEU A 39 3.29 17.95 1.77
N PRO A 40 3.64 16.85 2.46
CA PRO A 40 3.00 15.54 2.38
C PRO A 40 1.63 15.51 3.09
N LEU A 41 0.66 14.84 2.49
CA LEU A 41 -0.65 14.62 3.07
C LEU A 41 -0.82 13.17 3.45
N ARG A 42 -0.97 12.88 4.73
CA ARG A 42 -1.17 11.53 5.26
C ARG A 42 -2.65 11.34 5.58
N MET A 43 -3.27 10.33 4.96
CA MET A 43 -4.68 10.03 5.10
C MET A 43 -4.85 8.61 5.62
N GLY A 44 -5.38 8.46 6.83
CA GLY A 44 -5.69 7.17 7.44
C GLY A 44 -7.16 6.81 7.35
N GLU A 45 -7.45 5.53 7.33
CA GLU A 45 -8.80 4.97 7.27
C GLU A 45 -8.85 3.63 8.00
N LEU A 46 -9.88 3.42 8.84
CA LEU A 46 -10.25 2.09 9.31
C LEU A 46 -11.12 1.42 8.24
N GLY A 47 -10.45 0.83 7.27
CA GLY A 47 -11.06 0.38 6.03
C GLY A 47 -11.53 -1.06 6.06
N LEU A 48 -12.85 -1.29 6.01
CA LEU A 48 -13.40 -2.63 5.82
C LEU A 48 -13.25 -3.05 4.36
N VAL A 49 -12.57 -4.18 4.12
CA VAL A 49 -12.33 -4.72 2.78
C VAL A 49 -12.79 -6.16 2.66
N HIS A 50 -13.16 -6.56 1.43
CA HIS A 50 -13.67 -7.88 1.12
C HIS A 50 -12.89 -8.47 -0.05
N ARG A 51 -12.31 -9.63 0.14
CA ARG A 51 -11.56 -10.33 -0.90
C ARG A 51 -12.17 -11.68 -1.18
N HIS A 52 -12.46 -11.99 -2.42
CA HIS A 52 -12.99 -13.28 -2.83
C HIS A 52 -11.88 -14.33 -2.90
N GLU A 53 -11.35 -14.67 -1.73
CA GLU A 53 -10.35 -15.74 -1.60
C GLU A 53 -10.98 -17.10 -1.89
N LYS A 54 -10.28 -17.95 -2.63
CA LYS A 54 -10.71 -19.34 -2.86
C LYS A 54 -10.72 -20.11 -1.54
N SER A 55 -11.65 -21.04 -1.38
CA SER A 55 -11.84 -21.78 -0.12
C SER A 55 -10.55 -22.46 0.37
N GLY A 56 -9.77 -23.04 -0.53
CA GLY A 56 -8.48 -23.69 -0.19
C GLY A 56 -7.35 -22.74 0.21
N GLN A 57 -7.54 -21.43 0.09
CA GLN A 57 -6.56 -20.41 0.48
C GLN A 57 -6.84 -19.81 1.85
N LEU A 58 -8.01 -20.07 2.44
CA LEU A 58 -8.37 -19.55 3.76
C LEU A 58 -7.51 -20.22 4.84
N HIS A 59 -6.99 -19.41 5.78
CA HIS A 59 -6.10 -19.90 6.82
C HIS A 59 -6.28 -19.13 8.12
N GLY A 60 -7.09 -19.66 9.02
CA GLY A 60 -7.34 -19.09 10.34
C GLY A 60 -7.70 -17.61 10.29
N LEU A 61 -7.03 -16.79 11.07
CA LEU A 61 -7.12 -15.34 11.03
C LEU A 61 -6.13 -14.68 10.03
N MET A 62 -5.23 -15.46 9.45
CA MET A 62 -4.18 -14.94 8.56
C MET A 62 -4.70 -14.62 7.16
N ARG A 63 -5.65 -15.42 6.65
CA ARG A 63 -6.25 -15.20 5.33
C ARG A 63 -7.75 -15.41 5.38
N VAL A 64 -8.49 -14.31 5.36
CA VAL A 64 -9.94 -14.24 5.51
C VAL A 64 -10.57 -13.46 4.36
N ARG A 65 -11.89 -13.55 4.19
CA ARG A 65 -12.63 -12.88 3.12
C ARG A 65 -13.08 -11.47 3.47
N CYS A 66 -13.09 -11.13 4.74
CA CYS A 66 -13.51 -9.82 5.25
C CYS A 66 -12.65 -9.45 6.45
N PHE A 67 -12.07 -8.25 6.41
CA PHE A 67 -11.25 -7.73 7.50
C PHE A 67 -11.17 -6.21 7.45
N THR A 68 -10.88 -5.61 8.59
CA THR A 68 -10.65 -4.17 8.70
C THR A 68 -9.14 -3.93 8.72
N GLN A 69 -8.70 -2.98 7.90
CA GLN A 69 -7.32 -2.49 7.91
C GLN A 69 -7.27 -1.12 8.59
N ASP A 70 -6.29 -0.92 9.44
CA ASP A 70 -5.80 0.41 9.80
C ASP A 70 -4.81 0.81 8.70
N ASP A 71 -5.32 1.47 7.69
CA ASP A 71 -4.64 1.72 6.43
C ASP A 71 -4.39 3.20 6.22
N ALA A 72 -3.30 3.54 5.55
CA ALA A 72 -2.96 4.92 5.25
C ALA A 72 -2.33 5.06 3.86
N HIS A 73 -2.62 6.19 3.23
CA HIS A 73 -1.98 6.62 2.00
C HIS A 73 -1.30 7.96 2.22
N ILE A 74 -0.06 8.06 1.79
CA ILE A 74 0.74 9.28 1.90
C ILE A 74 0.91 9.85 0.50
N PHE A 75 0.30 11.02 0.27
CA PHE A 75 0.45 11.78 -0.97
C PHE A 75 1.59 12.77 -0.77
N MET A 76 2.61 12.72 -1.60
CA MET A 76 3.83 13.48 -1.40
C MET A 76 4.50 13.86 -2.73
N MET A 77 5.42 14.81 -2.67
CA MET A 77 6.31 15.11 -3.79
C MET A 77 7.44 14.06 -3.86
N PRO A 78 8.03 13.80 -5.04
CA PRO A 78 9.14 12.84 -5.18
C PRO A 78 10.29 13.06 -4.22
N GLU A 79 10.69 14.29 -3.99
CA GLU A 79 11.76 14.67 -3.06
C GLU A 79 11.43 14.43 -1.58
N GLN A 80 10.17 14.19 -1.25
CA GLN A 80 9.72 13.90 0.12
C GLN A 80 9.70 12.40 0.43
N ILE A 81 9.77 11.53 -0.58
CA ILE A 81 9.60 10.06 -0.43
C ILE A 81 10.56 9.52 0.63
N ARG A 82 11.83 9.86 0.55
CA ARG A 82 12.87 9.35 1.46
C ARG A 82 12.58 9.66 2.94
N GLU A 83 12.14 10.88 3.23
CA GLU A 83 11.81 11.29 4.60
C GLU A 83 10.51 10.63 5.10
N GLU A 84 9.51 10.52 4.24
CA GLU A 84 8.26 9.84 4.60
C GLU A 84 8.48 8.34 4.87
N ILE A 85 9.29 7.66 4.07
CA ILE A 85 9.64 6.25 4.30
C ILE A 85 10.40 6.08 5.63
N LYS A 86 11.32 6.99 5.96
CA LYS A 86 12.00 6.97 7.28
C LYS A 86 11.00 7.11 8.43
N GLY A 87 10.00 7.98 8.26
CA GLY A 87 8.92 8.14 9.24
C GLY A 87 8.11 6.86 9.44
N VAL A 88 7.73 6.21 8.35
CA VAL A 88 7.01 4.93 8.37
C VAL A 88 7.85 3.82 9.03
N ALA A 89 9.12 3.69 8.65
CA ALA A 89 10.00 2.68 9.21
C ALA A 89 10.19 2.85 10.74
N LYS A 90 10.33 4.08 11.22
CA LYS A 90 10.38 4.38 12.65
C LYS A 90 9.10 4.00 13.38
N LEU A 91 7.93 4.33 12.79
CA LEU A 91 6.64 3.95 13.36
C LEU A 91 6.50 2.44 13.48
N ILE A 92 6.89 1.71 12.44
CA ILE A 92 6.87 0.23 12.44
C ILE A 92 7.76 -0.31 13.57
N ASP A 93 8.99 0.22 13.70
CA ASP A 93 9.91 -0.19 14.75
C ASP A 93 9.33 0.07 16.15
N GLU A 94 8.81 1.26 16.40
CA GLU A 94 8.17 1.62 17.66
C GLU A 94 7.03 0.67 18.03
N VAL A 95 6.14 0.36 17.07
CA VAL A 95 5.02 -0.56 17.30
C VAL A 95 5.52 -1.98 17.57
N TYR A 96 6.50 -2.47 16.80
CA TYR A 96 7.02 -3.83 16.98
C TYR A 96 7.79 -3.99 18.29
N GLN A 97 8.54 -2.96 18.70
CA GLN A 97 9.20 -2.93 20.01
C GLN A 97 8.18 -2.99 21.16
N LEU A 98 7.05 -2.28 21.05
CA LEU A 98 6.00 -2.29 22.06
C LEU A 98 5.45 -3.73 22.30
N PHE A 99 5.34 -4.52 21.25
CA PHE A 99 4.89 -5.93 21.32
C PHE A 99 6.03 -6.93 21.50
N GLY A 100 7.28 -6.51 21.50
CA GLY A 100 8.45 -7.38 21.59
C GLY A 100 8.64 -8.27 20.36
N PHE A 101 8.15 -7.85 19.20
CA PHE A 101 8.29 -8.60 17.95
C PHE A 101 9.70 -8.44 17.38
N LYS A 102 10.19 -9.53 16.83
CA LYS A 102 11.38 -9.54 15.96
C LYS A 102 10.93 -9.51 14.51
N TYR A 103 11.59 -8.71 13.71
CA TYR A 103 11.27 -8.59 12.29
C TYR A 103 12.56 -8.52 11.46
N HIS A 104 12.45 -8.76 10.18
CA HIS A 104 13.48 -8.49 9.18
C HIS A 104 12.89 -7.55 8.12
N VAL A 105 13.76 -6.86 7.41
CA VAL A 105 13.39 -5.90 6.39
C VAL A 105 13.80 -6.44 5.03
N GLU A 106 12.88 -6.36 4.08
CA GLU A 106 13.12 -6.70 2.68
C GLU A 106 12.84 -5.47 1.81
N LEU A 107 13.73 -5.21 0.85
CA LEU A 107 13.55 -4.22 -0.19
C LEU A 107 13.10 -4.96 -1.45
N SER A 108 11.79 -4.96 -1.69
CA SER A 108 11.24 -5.56 -2.90
C SER A 108 11.39 -4.62 -4.09
N THR A 109 11.86 -5.14 -5.21
CA THR A 109 12.06 -4.38 -6.43
C THR A 109 10.97 -4.65 -7.46
N ARG A 110 11.02 -3.96 -8.60
CA ARG A 110 10.03 -4.02 -9.66
C ARG A 110 9.78 -5.45 -10.16
N PRO A 111 8.51 -5.94 -10.20
CA PRO A 111 8.18 -7.20 -10.84
C PRO A 111 8.13 -7.05 -12.37
N GLU A 112 8.23 -8.19 -13.07
CA GLU A 112 8.20 -8.25 -14.55
C GLU A 112 6.90 -7.64 -15.11
N ASP A 113 5.76 -7.98 -14.49
CA ASP A 113 4.44 -7.46 -14.86
C ASP A 113 4.03 -6.33 -13.92
N SER A 114 4.39 -5.09 -14.27
CA SER A 114 4.19 -3.90 -13.44
C SER A 114 3.75 -2.68 -14.23
N MET A 115 3.06 -1.76 -13.57
CA MET A 115 2.67 -0.45 -14.10
C MET A 115 3.76 0.60 -13.79
N GLY A 116 3.79 1.67 -14.55
CA GLY A 116 4.72 2.79 -14.36
C GLY A 116 5.95 2.72 -15.27
N SER A 117 6.66 3.84 -15.35
CA SER A 117 7.88 3.94 -16.15
C SER A 117 9.10 3.35 -15.43
N ASP A 118 10.15 3.08 -16.18
CA ASP A 118 11.43 2.61 -15.61
C ASP A 118 12.01 3.63 -14.65
N GLU A 119 11.93 4.91 -15.03
CA GLU A 119 12.43 6.04 -14.25
C GLU A 119 11.69 6.18 -12.90
N ASP A 120 10.36 6.00 -12.89
CA ASP A 120 9.58 6.06 -11.66
C ASP A 120 9.97 4.94 -10.70
N TRP A 121 10.15 3.72 -11.23
CA TRP A 121 10.56 2.57 -10.43
C TRP A 121 11.98 2.72 -9.88
N GLU A 122 12.93 3.21 -10.68
CA GLU A 122 14.29 3.49 -10.24
C GLU A 122 14.29 4.55 -9.13
N MET A 123 13.61 5.67 -9.34
CA MET A 123 13.49 6.74 -8.35
C MET A 123 12.90 6.25 -7.04
N ALA A 124 11.80 5.50 -7.09
CA ALA A 124 11.15 4.97 -5.89
C ALA A 124 12.04 3.95 -5.16
N THR A 125 12.68 3.05 -5.89
CA THR A 125 13.58 2.03 -5.33
C THR A 125 14.80 2.69 -4.67
N ASP A 126 15.39 3.70 -5.29
CA ASP A 126 16.52 4.43 -4.75
C ASP A 126 16.15 5.25 -3.51
N ALA A 127 14.95 5.83 -3.49
CA ALA A 127 14.43 6.52 -2.31
C ALA A 127 14.22 5.57 -1.13
N LEU A 128 13.65 4.38 -1.38
CA LEU A 128 13.48 3.32 -0.37
C LEU A 128 14.84 2.84 0.16
N ARG A 129 15.77 2.51 -0.74
CA ARG A 129 17.12 2.09 -0.37
C ARG A 129 17.83 3.14 0.47
N GLY A 130 17.81 4.39 0.00
CA GLY A 130 18.41 5.50 0.72
C GLY A 130 17.80 5.74 2.10
N ALA A 131 16.50 5.54 2.27
CA ALA A 131 15.84 5.65 3.58
C ALA A 131 16.30 4.56 4.54
N LEU A 132 16.41 3.30 4.08
CA LEU A 132 16.89 2.18 4.88
C LEU A 132 18.36 2.35 5.28
N ASP A 133 19.19 2.80 4.35
CA ASP A 133 20.62 3.10 4.59
C ASP A 133 20.80 4.22 5.63
N ASP A 134 20.02 5.31 5.52
CA ASP A 134 20.04 6.41 6.49
C ASP A 134 19.66 5.97 7.91
N LEU A 135 18.77 5.00 8.03
CA LEU A 135 18.35 4.44 9.30
C LEU A 135 19.31 3.37 9.84
N GLY A 136 20.29 2.95 9.04
CA GLY A 136 21.22 1.87 9.38
C GLY A 136 20.52 0.51 9.52
N LEU A 137 19.41 0.31 8.84
CA LEU A 137 18.67 -0.96 8.88
C LEU A 137 19.33 -1.99 7.99
N ASN A 138 19.49 -3.21 8.52
CA ASN A 138 19.89 -4.34 7.69
C ASN A 138 18.67 -4.82 6.90
N TYR A 139 18.80 -4.94 5.60
CA TYR A 139 17.76 -5.44 4.73
C TYR A 139 18.30 -6.42 3.67
N VAL A 140 17.42 -7.21 3.12
CA VAL A 140 17.70 -8.11 1.99
C VAL A 140 16.94 -7.57 0.78
N VAL A 141 17.59 -7.56 -0.38
CA VAL A 141 16.91 -7.21 -1.64
C VAL A 141 16.16 -8.43 -2.14
N ASN A 142 14.86 -8.28 -2.33
CA ASN A 142 13.97 -9.30 -2.88
C ASN A 142 13.56 -8.88 -4.29
N GLU A 143 14.31 -9.38 -5.28
CA GLU A 143 14.15 -8.96 -6.66
C GLU A 143 12.82 -9.44 -7.26
N GLY A 144 12.09 -8.51 -7.88
CA GLY A 144 10.86 -8.80 -8.60
C GLY A 144 9.62 -9.06 -7.72
N ASP A 145 9.71 -8.87 -6.40
CA ASP A 145 8.62 -9.15 -5.45
C ASP A 145 7.82 -7.89 -5.06
N GLY A 146 8.05 -6.78 -5.73
CA GLY A 146 7.30 -5.55 -5.52
C GLY A 146 5.84 -5.67 -5.93
N ALA A 147 5.00 -4.76 -5.44
CA ALA A 147 3.63 -4.64 -5.94
C ALA A 147 3.65 -4.24 -7.44
N PHE A 148 2.61 -4.64 -8.18
CA PHE A 148 2.55 -4.40 -9.63
C PHE A 148 2.32 -2.90 -10.01
N TYR A 149 2.08 -2.04 -9.04
CA TYR A 149 1.78 -0.59 -9.22
C TYR A 149 2.67 0.28 -8.36
#